data_29d7d22169faddd7beb131dbe6fc32f5
#
_entry.id   29d7d22169faddd7beb131dbe6fc32f5
#
_cell.length_a   1.000
_cell.length_b   1.000
_cell.length_c   1.000
_cell.angle_alpha   90.00
_cell.angle_beta   90.00
_cell.angle_gamma   90.00
#
_symmetry.space_group_name_H-M   'P 1'
#
loop_
_entity.id
_entity.type
_entity.pdbx_description
1 polymer ?
#
loop_
_entity_poly.entity_id
_entity_poly.type
_entity_poly.pdbx_seq_one_letter_code
_entity_poly.pdbx_strand_id
1 'polypeptide(L)'
;MLWPTRPDNWRDGAWPAQRAFAAVAHAIARFEPVTVGVAPSHFDQARRALEPRVRVLRVASDDAWMRDVGPTCVVNTAGEVRGVDWHFNAWGGLQGGLYFPWDQDELVARRVLAIEGLARYRAPLVCEGGAIHSDGEGTLLVTEQCLLNSNRN
;
A
#
# COMPACT_ATOMS: atom_id res chain seq x y z
N MET A 1 0.50 5.93 3.76
CA MET A 1 0.49 4.75 4.65
C MET A 1 -0.93 4.19 4.73
N LEU A 2 -1.12 2.90 5.10
CA LEU A 2 -2.43 2.35 5.48
C LEU A 2 -2.45 2.06 6.98
N TRP A 3 -3.65 2.10 7.58
CA TRP A 3 -3.81 1.89 9.02
C TRP A 3 -4.03 0.42 9.35
N PRO A 4 -3.23 -0.21 10.24
CA PRO A 4 -3.34 -1.63 10.54
C PRO A 4 -4.58 -1.93 11.39
N THR A 5 -5.38 -2.92 10.95
CA THR A 5 -6.63 -3.28 11.63
C THR A 5 -6.88 -4.79 11.69
N ARG A 6 -6.21 -5.57 10.84
CA ARG A 6 -6.49 -6.99 10.65
C ARG A 6 -6.05 -7.84 11.86
N PRO A 7 -6.97 -8.50 12.60
CA PRO A 7 -6.63 -9.15 13.87
C PRO A 7 -5.86 -10.47 13.71
N ASP A 8 -5.93 -11.13 12.56
CA ASP A 8 -5.18 -12.35 12.26
C ASP A 8 -3.72 -12.07 11.86
N ASN A 9 -3.39 -10.85 11.44
CA ASN A 9 -2.03 -10.40 11.14
C ASN A 9 -1.40 -9.59 12.28
N TRP A 10 -2.22 -8.85 13.05
CA TRP A 10 -1.73 -7.94 14.07
C TRP A 10 -2.26 -8.35 15.45
N ARG A 11 -1.35 -8.74 16.34
CA ARG A 11 -1.69 -9.13 17.71
C ARG A 11 -2.43 -8.02 18.47
N ASP A 12 -3.15 -8.40 19.50
CA ASP A 12 -3.84 -7.49 20.43
C ASP A 12 -4.75 -6.47 19.71
N GLY A 13 -5.51 -6.94 18.70
CA GLY A 13 -6.43 -6.08 17.93
C GLY A 13 -5.72 -4.96 17.17
N ALA A 14 -4.49 -5.21 16.73
CA ALA A 14 -3.60 -4.28 16.03
C ALA A 14 -3.10 -3.10 16.89
N TRP A 15 -3.41 -3.02 18.17
CA TRP A 15 -3.06 -1.88 19.03
C TRP A 15 -1.55 -1.55 19.04
N PRO A 16 -0.62 -2.52 19.23
CA PRO A 16 0.81 -2.22 19.18
C PRO A 16 1.26 -1.71 17.81
N ALA A 17 0.73 -2.28 16.72
CA ALA A 17 1.03 -1.85 15.36
C ALA A 17 0.52 -0.42 15.11
N GLN A 18 -0.70 -0.10 15.51
CA GLN A 18 -1.27 1.24 15.38
C GLN A 18 -0.43 2.31 16.08
N ARG A 19 0.07 2.02 17.28
CA ARG A 19 0.99 2.92 17.99
C ARG A 19 2.30 3.14 17.23
N ALA A 20 2.88 2.08 16.68
CA ALA A 20 4.11 2.17 15.89
C ALA A 20 3.87 2.95 14.59
N PHE A 21 2.78 2.69 13.88
CA PHE A 21 2.41 3.41 12.67
C PHE A 21 2.13 4.90 12.92
N ALA A 22 1.46 5.23 14.02
CA ALA A 22 1.26 6.62 14.43
C ALA A 22 2.61 7.32 14.70
N ALA A 23 3.50 6.68 15.46
CA ALA A 23 4.83 7.24 15.76
C ALA A 23 5.65 7.48 14.47
N VAL A 24 5.62 6.54 13.52
CA VAL A 24 6.28 6.70 12.21
C VAL A 24 5.64 7.84 11.41
N ALA A 25 4.30 7.90 11.32
CA ALA A 25 3.60 8.97 10.62
C ALA A 25 3.93 10.35 11.22
N HIS A 26 3.97 10.48 12.53
CA HIS A 26 4.34 11.74 13.22
C HIS A 26 5.79 12.13 12.95
N ALA A 27 6.71 11.14 12.96
CA ALA A 27 8.13 11.40 12.67
C ALA A 27 8.32 11.92 11.24
N ILE A 28 7.71 11.27 10.24
CA ILE A 28 7.79 11.66 8.83
C ILE A 28 7.12 13.03 8.60
N ALA A 29 5.95 13.26 9.23
CA ALA A 29 5.19 14.51 9.05
C ALA A 29 5.93 15.78 9.54
N ARG A 30 7.10 15.63 10.16
CA ARG A 30 8.01 16.74 10.50
C ARG A 30 8.80 17.23 9.29
N PHE A 31 8.92 16.41 8.25
CA PHE A 31 9.78 16.65 7.09
C PHE A 31 9.02 16.71 5.79
N GLU A 32 7.92 15.92 5.65
CA GLU A 32 7.13 15.84 4.44
C GLU A 32 5.63 15.57 4.75
N PRO A 33 4.71 15.89 3.83
CA PRO A 33 3.29 15.57 4.00
C PRO A 33 3.05 14.06 4.11
N VAL A 34 2.27 13.65 5.12
CA VAL A 34 1.88 12.25 5.33
C VAL A 34 0.38 12.10 5.16
N THR A 35 -0.01 11.12 4.37
CA THR A 35 -1.41 10.67 4.27
C THR A 35 -1.53 9.24 4.79
N VAL A 36 -2.53 9.01 5.64
CA VAL A 36 -2.89 7.68 6.14
C VAL A 36 -4.29 7.32 5.63
N GLY A 37 -4.35 6.26 4.81
CA GLY A 37 -5.59 5.62 4.40
C GLY A 37 -6.11 4.70 5.50
N VAL A 38 -7.39 4.81 5.81
CA VAL A 38 -8.02 4.09 6.93
C VAL A 38 -9.32 3.46 6.45
N ALA A 39 -9.53 2.20 6.78
CA ALA A 39 -10.83 1.56 6.56
C ALA A 39 -11.96 2.38 7.24
N PRO A 40 -13.10 2.57 6.58
CA PRO A 40 -14.17 3.46 7.08
C PRO A 40 -14.59 3.18 8.53
N SER A 41 -14.61 1.92 8.95
CA SER A 41 -14.96 1.48 10.32
C SER A 41 -13.99 1.95 11.40
N HIS A 42 -12.74 2.24 11.05
CA HIS A 42 -11.68 2.63 11.98
C HIS A 42 -11.28 4.11 11.87
N PHE A 43 -11.98 4.86 11.02
CA PHE A 43 -11.60 6.23 10.70
C PHE A 43 -11.50 7.14 11.94
N ASP A 44 -12.51 7.11 12.80
CA ASP A 44 -12.53 7.99 13.98
C ASP A 44 -11.48 7.58 15.02
N GLN A 45 -11.17 6.29 15.12
CA GLN A 45 -10.10 5.79 15.98
C GLN A 45 -8.74 6.30 15.48
N ALA A 46 -8.44 6.12 14.20
CA ALA A 46 -7.18 6.58 13.60
C ALA A 46 -7.05 8.11 13.68
N ARG A 47 -8.16 8.85 13.42
CA ARG A 47 -8.16 10.32 13.49
C ARG A 47 -7.80 10.84 14.90
N ARG A 48 -8.22 10.13 15.95
CA ARG A 48 -7.84 10.47 17.34
C ARG A 48 -6.39 10.13 17.68
N ALA A 49 -5.83 9.08 17.04
CA ALA A 49 -4.46 8.64 17.30
C ALA A 49 -3.39 9.45 16.54
N LEU A 50 -3.79 10.11 15.45
CA LEU A 50 -2.88 10.82 14.54
C LEU A 50 -2.94 12.34 14.79
N GLU A 51 -1.77 12.99 14.73
CA GLU A 51 -1.67 14.45 14.85
C GLU A 51 -2.44 15.18 13.74
N PRO A 52 -2.92 16.43 13.98
CA PRO A 52 -3.67 17.20 12.98
C PRO A 52 -2.96 17.40 11.64
N ARG A 53 -1.62 17.44 11.65
CA ARG A 53 -0.80 17.58 10.43
C ARG A 53 -0.81 16.37 9.52
N VAL A 54 -1.21 15.20 10.03
CA VAL A 54 -1.34 13.97 9.22
C VAL A 54 -2.70 13.98 8.55
N ARG A 55 -2.72 13.93 7.21
CA ARG A 55 -3.94 13.79 6.42
C ARG A 55 -4.51 12.38 6.61
N VAL A 56 -5.75 12.26 7.03
CA VAL A 56 -6.42 10.97 7.21
C VAL A 56 -7.57 10.85 6.22
N LEU A 57 -7.58 9.77 5.44
CA LEU A 57 -8.58 9.53 4.39
C LEU A 57 -9.25 8.16 4.59
N ARG A 58 -10.53 8.08 4.20
CA ARG A 58 -11.22 6.79 4.12
C ARG A 58 -10.78 6.05 2.87
N VAL A 59 -10.00 4.99 3.07
CA VAL A 59 -9.55 4.09 2.03
C VAL A 59 -9.81 2.67 2.51
N ALA A 60 -10.73 1.96 1.85
CA ALA A 60 -10.96 0.56 2.16
C ALA A 60 -9.72 -0.26 1.76
N SER A 61 -9.25 -1.09 2.67
CA SER A 61 -8.16 -2.05 2.48
C SER A 61 -8.39 -3.24 3.41
N ASP A 62 -7.83 -4.38 3.07
CA ASP A 62 -7.89 -5.57 3.91
C ASP A 62 -6.77 -5.59 4.94
N ASP A 63 -5.61 -4.94 4.63
CA ASP A 63 -4.52 -4.76 5.59
C ASP A 63 -3.64 -3.52 5.25
N ALA A 64 -2.53 -3.35 5.97
CA ALA A 64 -1.73 -2.12 6.01
C ALA A 64 -0.45 -2.14 5.14
N TRP A 65 -0.43 -2.93 4.07
CA TRP A 65 0.75 -3.19 3.22
C TRP A 65 0.90 -2.21 2.05
N MET A 66 0.92 -0.91 2.35
CA MET A 66 0.95 0.15 1.32
C MET A 66 2.10 0.03 0.33
N ARG A 67 3.26 -0.49 0.73
CA ARG A 67 4.39 -0.73 -0.17
C ARG A 67 4.03 -1.71 -1.29
N ASP A 68 3.21 -2.71 -0.96
CA ASP A 68 2.91 -3.81 -1.87
C ASP A 68 1.62 -3.60 -2.65
N VAL A 69 0.60 -2.99 -2.02
CA VAL A 69 -0.72 -2.77 -2.62
C VAL A 69 -0.92 -1.36 -3.21
N GLY A 70 0.00 -0.44 -2.93
CA GLY A 70 -0.03 0.92 -3.47
C GLY A 70 0.48 0.99 -4.91
N PRO A 71 0.23 2.10 -5.64
CA PRO A 71 0.72 2.26 -6.99
C PRO A 71 2.25 2.45 -7.02
N THR A 72 2.89 1.91 -8.06
CA THR A 72 4.26 2.29 -8.39
C THR A 72 4.22 3.53 -9.28
N CYS A 73 4.71 4.66 -8.76
CA CYS A 73 4.73 5.90 -9.53
C CYS A 73 5.90 5.90 -10.53
N VAL A 74 5.60 6.28 -11.75
CA VAL A 74 6.56 6.48 -12.83
C VAL A 74 6.51 7.91 -13.32
N VAL A 75 7.63 8.44 -13.76
CA VAL A 75 7.76 9.81 -14.27
C VAL A 75 8.39 9.79 -15.67
N ASN A 76 7.86 10.60 -16.58
CA ASN A 76 8.46 10.78 -17.90
C ASN A 76 9.45 11.95 -17.93
N THR A 77 10.11 12.15 -19.07
CA THR A 77 11.08 13.23 -19.27
C THR A 77 10.48 14.64 -19.18
N ALA A 78 9.16 14.78 -19.31
CA ALA A 78 8.43 16.04 -19.13
C ALA A 78 8.01 16.29 -17.67
N GLY A 79 8.34 15.37 -16.75
CA GLY A 79 7.95 15.46 -15.32
C GLY A 79 6.52 15.03 -15.03
N GLU A 80 5.80 14.47 -16.00
CA GLU A 80 4.45 13.95 -15.76
C GLU A 80 4.52 12.66 -14.95
N VAL A 81 3.74 12.59 -13.86
CA VAL A 81 3.65 11.40 -12.99
C VAL A 81 2.42 10.58 -13.34
N ARG A 82 2.60 9.28 -13.43
CA ARG A 82 1.52 8.30 -13.57
C ARG A 82 1.74 7.12 -12.61
N GLY A 83 0.69 6.37 -12.31
CA GLY A 83 0.80 5.22 -11.45
C GLY A 83 0.55 3.90 -12.17
N VAL A 84 1.42 2.94 -11.91
CA VAL A 84 1.21 1.54 -12.29
C VAL A 84 0.43 0.86 -11.18
N ASP A 85 -0.67 0.24 -11.56
CA ASP A 85 -1.58 -0.52 -10.70
C ASP A 85 -1.41 -2.00 -11.04
N TRP A 86 -0.68 -2.72 -10.20
CA TRP A 86 -0.41 -4.15 -10.31
C TRP A 86 -1.58 -4.99 -9.79
N HIS A 87 -1.67 -6.25 -10.20
CA HIS A 87 -2.50 -7.21 -9.50
C HIS A 87 -1.85 -7.60 -8.16
N PHE A 88 -2.68 -7.80 -7.14
CA PHE A 88 -2.25 -8.26 -5.82
C PHE A 88 -3.04 -9.50 -5.40
N ASN A 89 -2.35 -10.50 -4.85
CA ASN A 89 -2.94 -11.77 -4.43
C ASN A 89 -2.46 -12.23 -3.05
N ALA A 90 -2.19 -11.29 -2.15
CA ALA A 90 -1.71 -11.55 -0.79
C ALA A 90 -0.46 -12.45 -0.74
N TRP A 91 0.47 -12.28 -1.71
CA TRP A 91 1.75 -12.98 -1.86
C TRP A 91 1.65 -14.47 -2.15
N GLY A 92 0.55 -14.96 -2.68
CA GLY A 92 0.46 -16.38 -3.05
C GLY A 92 -0.92 -16.92 -3.32
N GLY A 93 -1.92 -16.07 -3.34
CA GLY A 93 -3.30 -16.44 -3.63
C GLY A 93 -3.88 -17.40 -2.58
N LEU A 94 -4.78 -18.28 -3.01
CA LEU A 94 -5.46 -19.21 -2.11
C LEU A 94 -4.55 -20.32 -1.55
N GLN A 95 -3.40 -20.60 -2.18
CA GLN A 95 -2.53 -21.71 -1.81
C GLN A 95 -1.34 -21.29 -0.94
N GLY A 96 -0.92 -20.03 -0.99
CA GLY A 96 0.28 -19.56 -0.30
C GLY A 96 0.18 -18.12 0.19
N GLY A 97 -0.97 -17.48 0.04
CA GLY A 97 -1.19 -16.12 0.50
C GLY A 97 -1.22 -16.01 2.02
N LEU A 98 -0.87 -14.83 2.52
CA LEU A 98 -0.85 -14.55 3.94
C LEU A 98 -2.27 -14.47 4.54
N TYR A 99 -3.25 -13.99 3.75
CA TYR A 99 -4.63 -13.84 4.18
C TYR A 99 -5.64 -13.92 3.02
N PHE A 100 -6.89 -14.10 3.37
CA PHE A 100 -8.05 -14.03 2.50
C PHE A 100 -9.24 -13.41 3.27
N PRO A 101 -10.06 -12.55 2.63
CA PRO A 101 -9.93 -12.00 1.28
C PRO A 101 -8.86 -10.91 1.15
N TRP A 102 -8.51 -10.50 -0.08
CA TRP A 102 -7.63 -9.38 -0.41
C TRP A 102 -8.21 -8.44 -1.48
N ASP A 103 -9.50 -8.55 -1.75
CA ASP A 103 -10.19 -7.80 -2.81
C ASP A 103 -10.18 -6.29 -2.59
N GLN A 104 -10.14 -5.82 -1.34
CA GLN A 104 -9.99 -4.40 -1.05
C GLN A 104 -8.56 -3.92 -1.26
N ASP A 105 -7.57 -4.74 -0.94
CA ASP A 105 -6.16 -4.45 -1.18
C ASP A 105 -5.83 -4.39 -2.67
N GLU A 106 -6.41 -5.28 -3.48
CA GLU A 106 -6.35 -5.25 -4.96
C GLU A 106 -6.81 -3.91 -5.55
N LEU A 107 -7.62 -3.14 -4.84
CA LEU A 107 -8.16 -1.86 -5.30
C LEU A 107 -7.45 -0.63 -4.71
N VAL A 108 -6.48 -0.81 -3.83
CA VAL A 108 -5.82 0.31 -3.14
C VAL A 108 -5.08 1.21 -4.12
N ALA A 109 -4.29 0.66 -5.04
CA ALA A 109 -3.56 1.46 -6.03
C ALA A 109 -4.50 2.33 -6.85
N ARG A 110 -5.59 1.77 -7.36
CA ARG A 110 -6.63 2.50 -8.10
C ARG A 110 -7.24 3.63 -7.27
N ARG A 111 -7.56 3.38 -5.99
CA ARG A 111 -8.15 4.38 -5.09
C ARG A 111 -7.19 5.53 -4.82
N VAL A 112 -5.93 5.21 -4.54
CA VAL A 112 -4.88 6.22 -4.30
C VAL A 112 -4.69 7.10 -5.53
N LEU A 113 -4.57 6.53 -6.72
CA LEU A 113 -4.41 7.28 -7.97
C LEU A 113 -5.61 8.18 -8.26
N ALA A 114 -6.83 7.72 -7.98
CA ALA A 114 -8.04 8.53 -8.12
C ALA A 114 -8.07 9.70 -7.12
N ILE A 115 -7.63 9.49 -5.87
CA ILE A 115 -7.54 10.53 -4.84
C ILE A 115 -6.52 11.60 -5.21
N GLU A 116 -5.38 11.19 -5.75
CA GLU A 116 -4.29 12.10 -6.14
C GLU A 116 -4.45 12.66 -7.57
N GLY A 117 -5.51 12.29 -8.30
CA GLY A 117 -5.79 12.77 -9.66
C GLY A 117 -4.75 12.31 -10.69
N LEU A 118 -4.09 11.19 -10.45
CA LEU A 118 -3.04 10.66 -11.32
C LEU A 118 -3.58 9.66 -12.34
N ALA A 119 -3.05 9.71 -13.56
CA ALA A 119 -3.35 8.73 -14.58
C ALA A 119 -2.84 7.33 -14.20
N ARG A 120 -3.60 6.30 -14.55
CA ARG A 120 -3.37 4.92 -14.15
C ARG A 120 -2.97 4.05 -15.35
N TYR A 121 -1.96 3.22 -15.17
CA TYR A 121 -1.66 2.06 -16.01
C TYR A 121 -2.03 0.78 -15.27
N ARG A 122 -3.01 0.02 -15.79
CA ARG A 122 -3.28 -1.32 -15.24
C ARG A 122 -2.30 -2.32 -15.85
N ALA A 123 -1.46 -2.91 -15.03
CA ALA A 123 -0.53 -3.95 -15.45
C ALA A 123 -1.20 -5.34 -15.40
N PRO A 124 -0.95 -6.23 -16.38
CA PRO A 124 -1.62 -7.52 -16.47
C PRO A 124 -0.86 -8.64 -15.71
N LEU A 125 -0.19 -8.29 -14.60
CA LEU A 125 0.55 -9.27 -13.81
C LEU A 125 0.46 -8.98 -12.32
N VAL A 126 0.65 -10.00 -11.49
CA VAL A 126 0.78 -9.87 -10.05
C VAL A 126 2.19 -9.38 -9.71
N CYS A 127 2.26 -8.25 -9.01
CA CYS A 127 3.53 -7.69 -8.56
C CYS A 127 3.30 -6.83 -7.32
N GLU A 128 4.05 -7.12 -6.30
CA GLU A 128 4.11 -6.26 -5.12
C GLU A 128 5.14 -5.14 -5.34
N GLY A 129 4.85 -3.92 -4.90
CA GLY A 129 5.83 -2.82 -4.96
C GLY A 129 7.12 -3.11 -4.19
N GLY A 130 7.05 -3.99 -3.18
CA GLY A 130 8.21 -4.50 -2.45
C GLY A 130 9.07 -5.51 -3.22
N ALA A 131 8.54 -6.08 -4.31
CA ALA A 131 9.25 -7.05 -5.15
C ALA A 131 10.20 -6.39 -6.18
N ILE A 132 10.13 -5.08 -6.35
CA ILE A 132 10.89 -4.34 -7.33
C ILE A 132 11.73 -3.25 -6.66
N HIS A 133 12.98 -3.08 -7.14
CA HIS A 133 13.87 -2.01 -6.70
C HIS A 133 14.60 -1.42 -7.91
N SER A 134 14.48 -0.11 -8.11
CA SER A 134 15.06 0.61 -9.24
C SER A 134 16.11 1.61 -8.79
N ASP A 135 17.18 1.76 -9.60
CA ASP A 135 18.15 2.86 -9.45
C ASP A 135 17.65 4.17 -10.09
N GLY A 136 16.52 4.13 -10.83
CA GLY A 136 16.00 5.28 -11.59
C GLY A 136 16.73 5.56 -12.90
N GLU A 137 17.75 4.77 -13.25
CA GLU A 137 18.62 4.95 -14.44
C GLU A 137 18.50 3.79 -15.44
N GLY A 138 17.47 2.96 -15.30
CA GLY A 138 17.17 1.85 -16.22
C GLY A 138 17.48 0.47 -15.68
N THR A 139 18.03 0.34 -14.48
CA THR A 139 18.24 -0.94 -13.82
C THR A 139 17.06 -1.27 -12.89
N LEU A 140 16.57 -2.49 -12.96
CA LEU A 140 15.54 -3.00 -12.10
C LEU A 140 16.02 -4.31 -11.45
N LEU A 141 16.09 -4.32 -10.12
CA LEU A 141 16.32 -5.53 -9.33
C LEU A 141 14.98 -6.14 -8.92
N VAL A 142 14.84 -7.43 -9.15
CA VAL A 142 13.65 -8.21 -8.82
C VAL A 142 14.05 -9.55 -8.24
N THR A 143 13.11 -10.27 -7.63
CA THR A 143 13.31 -11.65 -7.24
C THR A 143 12.50 -12.59 -8.11
N GLU A 144 13.09 -13.70 -8.51
CA GLU A 144 12.43 -14.75 -9.27
C GLU A 144 11.20 -15.29 -8.52
N GLN A 145 11.33 -15.46 -7.20
CA GLN A 145 10.24 -15.92 -6.33
C GLN A 145 9.01 -15.00 -6.39
N CYS A 146 9.19 -13.68 -6.47
CA CYS A 146 8.06 -12.75 -6.48
C CYS A 146 7.40 -12.60 -7.86
N LEU A 147 8.11 -12.89 -8.95
CA LEU A 147 7.58 -12.68 -10.29
C LEU A 147 7.29 -13.97 -11.06
N LEU A 148 8.12 -15.00 -10.91
CA LEU A 148 8.06 -16.20 -11.74
C LEU A 148 7.50 -17.43 -11.02
N ASN A 149 7.18 -17.33 -9.73
CA ASN A 149 6.55 -18.44 -9.02
C ASN A 149 5.09 -18.59 -9.51
N SER A 150 4.69 -19.84 -9.74
CA SER A 150 3.33 -20.18 -10.22
C SER A 150 2.21 -19.73 -9.28
N ASN A 151 2.51 -19.35 -8.05
CA ASN A 151 1.54 -18.73 -7.14
C ASN A 151 1.42 -17.19 -7.31
N ARG A 152 2.16 -16.61 -8.26
CA ARG A 152 2.07 -15.19 -8.66
C ARG A 152 1.54 -15.07 -10.11
N ASN A 153 2.32 -15.57 -11.06
CA ASN A 153 2.05 -15.40 -12.49
C ASN A 153 2.12 -16.71 -13.26
#